data_935627803c037170a3cc1630ad2c5154
#
_entry.id   935627803c037170a3cc1630ad2c5154
#
_cell.length_a   1.000
_cell.length_b   1.000
_cell.length_c   1.000
_cell.angle_alpha   90.00
_cell.angle_beta   90.00
_cell.angle_gamma   90.00
#
_symmetry.space_group_name_H-M   'P 1'
#
loop_
_entity.id
_entity.type
_entity.pdbx_description
1 polymer ?
#
loop_
_entity_poly.entity_id
_entity_poly.type
_entity_poly.pdbx_seq_one_letter_code
_entity_poly.pdbx_strand_id
1 'polypeptide(L)'
;MSKALETVISEFSKMTQIPRPSHHEERISAYLCQWAKDHGLHVEVDEMKEVIIDKPASKGCEGVPRVIFQAHMDMVCVAEEGVAYDPLKDAIKVINDGKTLTADGTSLGADDGIGVALALYLLGDDSLRHGPIRAIFTTNEEDGMDSMNIDPKYLDGAYLVNLDWETVGSLCNSCAGGDFFIFSRKADWEAAPENSKTMSISFSNLLGGHSGVGINKGHANALVSLATAMAMLKQRGIGYRIAAFTGGQAPNAIPKFGKVSFAIAPRNVPKAKAVLKEFMAEFKDAFDNIEKEYSFQVEVNDAAPERVLGKKTGYGLIDLMTMAPNNVHTMSPFIDGLVESSSNIGTITLGEETVSFADFARSSVAYHATQIGVICQAIADNCGFELRNDGHVPGWAVNPNSKLTEITCKAYEKLTGTPMIVEPVHAGVECGAFAEKNHALDMIAIGPTLLDVHTPNESCDLDSVRVTVELLVEILKAIAG
;
A
#
# COMPACT_ATOMS: atom_id res chain seq x y z
N MET A 1 -28.78 -4.44 21.74
CA MET A 1 -27.93 -3.60 20.85
C MET A 1 -28.28 -2.14 21.08
N SER A 2 -27.32 -1.20 20.96
CA SER A 2 -27.67 0.23 20.95
C SER A 2 -28.41 0.57 19.65
N LYS A 3 -29.30 1.59 19.69
CA LYS A 3 -30.03 2.03 18.49
C LYS A 3 -29.08 2.44 17.36
N ALA A 4 -27.93 3.03 17.70
CA ALA A 4 -26.91 3.41 16.74
C ALA A 4 -26.33 2.19 16.01
N LEU A 5 -25.90 1.16 16.75
CA LEU A 5 -25.39 -0.09 16.18
C LEU A 5 -26.44 -0.79 15.28
N GLU A 6 -27.70 -0.83 15.72
CA GLU A 6 -28.79 -1.42 14.91
C GLU A 6 -28.96 -0.67 13.58
N THR A 7 -28.86 0.66 13.61
CA THR A 7 -28.97 1.47 12.39
C THR A 7 -27.77 1.21 11.45
N VAL A 8 -26.55 1.21 11.97
CA VAL A 8 -25.34 0.91 11.16
C VAL A 8 -25.43 -0.46 10.50
N ILE A 9 -25.78 -1.51 11.26
CA ILE A 9 -25.95 -2.86 10.73
C ILE A 9 -27.08 -2.91 9.68
N SER A 10 -28.16 -2.17 9.88
CA SER A 10 -29.26 -2.10 8.92
C SER A 10 -28.83 -1.46 7.62
N GLU A 11 -28.09 -0.34 7.65
CA GLU A 11 -27.58 0.32 6.44
C GLU A 11 -26.56 -0.58 5.73
N PHE A 12 -25.63 -1.18 6.45
CA PHE A 12 -24.68 -2.15 5.88
C PHE A 12 -25.41 -3.31 5.19
N SER A 13 -26.39 -3.92 5.86
CA SER A 13 -27.15 -5.05 5.30
C SER A 13 -27.93 -4.70 4.02
N LYS A 14 -28.35 -3.44 3.83
CA LYS A 14 -28.95 -2.98 2.57
C LYS A 14 -27.92 -2.91 1.46
N MET A 15 -26.72 -2.41 1.77
CA MET A 15 -25.64 -2.27 0.79
C MET A 15 -25.08 -3.61 0.33
N THR A 16 -25.04 -4.63 1.20
CA THR A 16 -24.61 -5.98 0.81
C THR A 16 -25.53 -6.66 -0.22
N GLN A 17 -26.73 -6.12 -0.43
CA GLN A 17 -27.63 -6.56 -1.50
C GLN A 17 -27.31 -5.93 -2.87
N ILE A 18 -26.36 -5.00 -2.92
CA ILE A 18 -25.97 -4.26 -4.11
C ILE A 18 -24.55 -4.69 -4.50
N PRO A 19 -24.37 -5.43 -5.61
CA PRO A 19 -23.04 -5.71 -6.15
C PRO A 19 -22.25 -4.41 -6.40
N ARG A 20 -21.03 -4.34 -5.88
CA ARG A 20 -20.19 -3.16 -5.89
C ARG A 20 -18.70 -3.45 -6.02
N PRO A 21 -18.27 -4.38 -6.92
CA PRO A 21 -16.84 -4.56 -7.14
C PRO A 21 -16.23 -3.30 -7.74
N SER A 22 -14.94 -3.10 -7.54
CA SER A 22 -14.18 -1.99 -8.13
C SER A 22 -14.45 -1.85 -9.63
N HIS A 23 -14.49 -0.63 -10.15
CA HIS A 23 -14.90 -0.24 -11.52
C HIS A 23 -16.39 -0.47 -11.87
N HIS A 24 -17.23 -0.92 -10.94
CA HIS A 24 -18.65 -1.19 -11.15
C HIS A 24 -19.56 -0.64 -10.03
N GLU A 25 -19.26 0.56 -9.55
CA GLU A 25 -19.90 1.21 -8.41
C GLU A 25 -21.19 1.98 -8.77
N GLU A 26 -21.64 1.98 -10.04
CA GLU A 26 -22.81 2.76 -10.47
C GLU A 26 -24.07 2.47 -9.67
N ARG A 27 -24.27 1.22 -9.26
CA ARG A 27 -25.48 0.81 -8.53
C ARG A 27 -25.44 1.29 -7.08
N ILE A 28 -24.29 1.19 -6.41
CA ILE A 28 -24.14 1.66 -5.03
C ILE A 28 -24.12 3.19 -4.99
N SER A 29 -23.49 3.88 -5.95
CA SER A 29 -23.53 5.33 -6.11
C SER A 29 -24.97 5.82 -6.28
N ALA A 30 -25.77 5.18 -7.15
CA ALA A 30 -27.19 5.51 -7.32
C ALA A 30 -28.01 5.29 -6.05
N TYR A 31 -27.72 4.22 -5.29
CA TYR A 31 -28.35 3.95 -3.99
C TYR A 31 -28.06 5.06 -2.99
N LEU A 32 -26.80 5.47 -2.82
CA LEU A 32 -26.39 6.53 -1.90
C LEU A 32 -27.01 7.87 -2.28
N CYS A 33 -27.10 8.19 -3.58
CA CYS A 33 -27.80 9.37 -4.07
C CYS A 33 -29.30 9.36 -3.72
N GLN A 34 -29.96 8.21 -3.87
CA GLN A 34 -31.38 8.09 -3.51
C GLN A 34 -31.57 8.18 -1.99
N TRP A 35 -30.68 7.53 -1.21
CA TRP A 35 -30.68 7.60 0.23
C TRP A 35 -30.61 9.06 0.73
N ALA A 36 -29.68 9.86 0.16
CA ALA A 36 -29.54 11.27 0.53
C ALA A 36 -30.81 12.09 0.24
N LYS A 37 -31.43 11.87 -0.93
CA LYS A 37 -32.69 12.55 -1.32
C LYS A 37 -33.84 12.19 -0.39
N ASP A 38 -33.94 10.91 0.01
CA ASP A 38 -34.99 10.42 0.91
C ASP A 38 -34.85 11.04 2.33
N HIS A 39 -33.61 11.43 2.71
CA HIS A 39 -33.31 12.13 3.96
C HIS A 39 -33.30 13.68 3.81
N GLY A 40 -33.63 14.21 2.63
CA GLY A 40 -33.68 15.64 2.38
C GLY A 40 -32.31 16.33 2.39
N LEU A 41 -31.22 15.58 2.18
CA LEU A 41 -29.86 16.07 2.15
C LEU A 41 -29.42 16.48 0.74
N HIS A 42 -28.49 17.43 0.67
CA HIS A 42 -27.85 17.80 -0.60
C HIS A 42 -26.86 16.71 -1.01
N VAL A 43 -26.88 16.34 -2.29
CA VAL A 43 -25.98 15.33 -2.86
C VAL A 43 -25.45 15.79 -4.21
N GLU A 44 -24.15 15.63 -4.41
CA GLU A 44 -23.45 15.75 -5.68
C GLU A 44 -22.78 14.43 -6.04
N VAL A 45 -22.57 14.21 -7.33
CA VAL A 45 -21.79 13.07 -7.88
C VAL A 45 -20.80 13.65 -8.85
N ASP A 46 -19.55 13.29 -8.72
CA ASP A 46 -18.50 13.75 -9.62
C ASP A 46 -18.35 12.86 -10.88
N GLU A 47 -17.34 13.15 -11.69
CA GLU A 47 -17.08 12.41 -12.92
C GLU A 47 -16.63 10.97 -12.69
N MET A 48 -16.02 10.69 -11.54
CA MET A 48 -15.60 9.36 -11.12
C MET A 48 -16.72 8.57 -10.45
N LYS A 49 -17.93 9.15 -10.33
CA LYS A 49 -19.11 8.63 -9.63
C LYS A 49 -18.97 8.60 -8.11
N GLU A 50 -17.98 9.27 -7.56
CA GLU A 50 -17.88 9.52 -6.13
C GLU A 50 -19.12 10.29 -5.66
N VAL A 51 -19.63 9.95 -4.47
CA VAL A 51 -20.87 10.54 -3.95
C VAL A 51 -20.54 11.45 -2.77
N ILE A 52 -20.93 12.70 -2.90
CA ILE A 52 -20.71 13.75 -1.90
C ILE A 52 -22.04 14.16 -1.29
N ILE A 53 -22.24 13.96 0.01
CA ILE A 53 -23.47 14.30 0.73
C ILE A 53 -23.18 15.35 1.81
N ASP A 54 -23.91 16.45 1.76
CA ASP A 54 -23.79 17.53 2.75
C ASP A 54 -25.00 17.55 3.71
N LYS A 55 -24.70 17.61 5.01
CA LYS A 55 -25.67 17.84 6.09
C LYS A 55 -25.40 19.21 6.73
N PRO A 56 -26.39 20.13 6.82
CA PRO A 56 -26.22 21.41 7.50
C PRO A 56 -25.97 21.21 9.00
N ALA A 57 -25.36 22.19 9.65
CA ALA A 57 -25.11 22.17 11.08
C ALA A 57 -26.40 22.00 11.89
N SER A 58 -26.33 21.31 13.01
CA SER A 58 -27.40 21.30 14.00
C SER A 58 -27.60 22.70 14.58
N LYS A 59 -28.82 22.98 15.03
CA LYS A 59 -29.19 24.31 15.55
C LYS A 59 -28.23 24.83 16.62
N GLY A 60 -27.65 26.01 16.40
CA GLY A 60 -26.68 26.66 17.29
C GLY A 60 -25.24 26.19 17.10
N CYS A 61 -24.95 25.43 16.04
CA CYS A 61 -23.62 24.99 15.68
C CYS A 61 -23.18 25.49 14.28
N GLU A 62 -23.83 26.53 13.75
CA GLU A 62 -23.57 27.05 12.40
C GLU A 62 -22.16 27.65 12.25
N GLY A 63 -21.53 28.05 13.34
CA GLY A 63 -20.15 28.56 13.38
C GLY A 63 -19.09 27.49 13.68
N VAL A 64 -19.49 26.24 13.87
CA VAL A 64 -18.57 25.13 14.11
C VAL A 64 -17.91 24.70 12.78
N PRO A 65 -16.61 24.38 12.78
CA PRO A 65 -15.94 23.90 11.57
C PRO A 65 -16.61 22.66 10.97
N ARG A 66 -16.56 22.56 9.62
CA ARG A 66 -17.04 21.35 8.91
C ARG A 66 -16.14 20.15 9.22
N VAL A 67 -16.79 19.01 9.45
CA VAL A 67 -16.14 17.69 9.51
C VAL A 67 -16.50 16.91 8.26
N ILE A 68 -15.49 16.32 7.62
CA ILE A 68 -15.65 15.43 6.49
C ILE A 68 -15.49 13.99 7.02
N PHE A 69 -16.44 13.11 6.71
CA PHE A 69 -16.30 11.66 6.88
C PHE A 69 -16.09 11.04 5.50
N GLN A 70 -15.14 10.12 5.41
CA GLN A 70 -14.83 9.50 4.13
C GLN A 70 -14.72 7.98 4.28
N ALA A 71 -15.22 7.27 3.28
CA ALA A 71 -15.22 5.82 3.16
C ALA A 71 -15.25 5.45 1.67
N HIS A 72 -14.67 4.31 1.26
CA HIS A 72 -14.83 3.84 -0.09
C HIS A 72 -16.06 2.94 -0.26
N MET A 73 -16.69 2.95 -1.44
CA MET A 73 -17.94 2.23 -1.66
C MET A 73 -17.79 0.94 -2.48
N ASP A 74 -16.63 0.69 -3.07
CA ASP A 74 -16.29 -0.57 -3.72
C ASP A 74 -15.90 -1.66 -2.70
N MET A 75 -15.55 -2.84 -3.15
CA MET A 75 -15.05 -3.95 -2.33
C MET A 75 -14.33 -4.99 -3.18
N VAL A 76 -13.37 -5.70 -2.59
CA VAL A 76 -12.80 -6.92 -3.17
C VAL A 76 -13.83 -8.06 -3.15
N CYS A 77 -14.19 -8.56 -4.31
CA CYS A 77 -15.20 -9.62 -4.48
C CYS A 77 -14.53 -10.96 -4.76
N VAL A 78 -14.39 -11.79 -3.75
CA VAL A 78 -13.83 -13.15 -3.83
C VAL A 78 -14.77 -14.18 -3.24
N ALA A 79 -14.62 -15.45 -3.63
CA ALA A 79 -15.40 -16.56 -3.12
C ALA A 79 -14.51 -17.77 -2.81
N GLU A 80 -14.98 -18.65 -1.93
CA GLU A 80 -14.36 -19.95 -1.65
C GLU A 80 -14.35 -20.84 -2.90
N GLU A 81 -13.38 -21.74 -2.97
CA GLU A 81 -13.31 -22.72 -4.06
C GLU A 81 -14.58 -23.59 -4.11
N GLY A 82 -15.24 -23.58 -5.26
CA GLY A 82 -16.48 -24.33 -5.50
C GLY A 82 -17.77 -23.58 -5.20
N VAL A 83 -17.71 -22.37 -4.65
CA VAL A 83 -18.88 -21.49 -4.50
C VAL A 83 -19.16 -20.77 -5.82
N ALA A 84 -20.39 -20.89 -6.32
CA ALA A 84 -20.83 -20.14 -7.49
C ALA A 84 -21.21 -18.72 -7.08
N TYR A 85 -20.43 -17.73 -7.53
CA TYR A 85 -20.62 -16.31 -7.22
C TYR A 85 -20.27 -15.44 -8.43
N ASP A 86 -21.20 -14.61 -8.84
CA ASP A 86 -21.01 -13.58 -9.87
C ASP A 86 -20.95 -12.20 -9.20
N PRO A 87 -19.77 -11.59 -9.06
CA PRO A 87 -19.59 -10.32 -8.33
C PRO A 87 -20.37 -9.15 -8.94
N LEU A 88 -20.85 -9.26 -10.18
CA LEU A 88 -21.64 -8.23 -10.84
C LEU A 88 -23.16 -8.38 -10.62
N LYS A 89 -23.60 -9.51 -10.08
CA LYS A 89 -25.04 -9.81 -9.97
C LYS A 89 -25.50 -10.26 -8.60
N ASP A 90 -24.64 -11.02 -7.90
CA ASP A 90 -25.06 -11.71 -6.70
C ASP A 90 -24.87 -10.83 -5.47
N ALA A 91 -25.86 -10.86 -4.59
CA ALA A 91 -25.81 -10.22 -3.28
C ALA A 91 -24.94 -11.03 -2.31
N ILE A 92 -24.33 -10.37 -1.36
CA ILE A 92 -23.61 -11.01 -0.25
C ILE A 92 -24.61 -11.55 0.76
N LYS A 93 -24.48 -12.82 1.14
CA LYS A 93 -25.29 -13.45 2.18
C LYS A 93 -24.63 -13.27 3.54
N VAL A 94 -24.99 -12.20 4.23
CA VAL A 94 -24.45 -11.89 5.55
C VAL A 94 -24.94 -12.89 6.60
N ILE A 95 -24.00 -13.38 7.41
CA ILE A 95 -24.26 -14.18 8.61
C ILE A 95 -23.98 -13.29 9.82
N ASN A 96 -24.96 -13.16 10.72
CA ASN A 96 -24.83 -12.39 11.96
C ASN A 96 -25.10 -13.32 13.15
N ASP A 97 -24.08 -13.63 13.93
CA ASP A 97 -24.19 -14.46 15.13
C ASP A 97 -24.43 -13.66 16.43
N GLY A 98 -24.61 -12.34 16.30
CA GLY A 98 -24.81 -11.40 17.42
C GLY A 98 -23.53 -10.85 18.03
N LYS A 99 -22.35 -11.30 17.57
CA LYS A 99 -21.02 -10.81 17.94
C LYS A 99 -20.20 -10.40 16.73
N THR A 100 -20.32 -11.16 15.64
CA THR A 100 -19.52 -11.03 14.43
C THR A 100 -20.44 -11.07 13.21
N LEU A 101 -20.12 -10.27 12.20
CA LEU A 101 -20.64 -10.41 10.84
C LEU A 101 -19.63 -11.18 10.01
N THR A 102 -20.10 -12.12 9.19
CA THR A 102 -19.37 -12.87 8.18
C THR A 102 -20.25 -13.04 6.94
N ALA A 103 -19.72 -13.64 5.87
CA ALA A 103 -20.49 -13.99 4.70
C ALA A 103 -20.50 -15.51 4.43
N ASP A 104 -21.52 -15.99 3.71
CA ASP A 104 -21.67 -17.39 3.33
C ASP A 104 -20.82 -17.71 2.09
N GLY A 105 -19.54 -18.02 2.30
CA GLY A 105 -18.60 -18.45 1.26
C GLY A 105 -18.07 -17.37 0.32
N THR A 106 -18.26 -16.08 0.67
CA THR A 106 -17.70 -14.93 -0.08
C THR A 106 -17.03 -13.95 0.85
N SER A 107 -16.27 -12.96 0.32
CA SER A 107 -15.93 -11.75 1.07
C SER A 107 -17.21 -11.07 1.59
N LEU A 108 -17.10 -10.40 2.74
CA LEU A 108 -18.22 -9.72 3.41
C LEU A 108 -18.45 -8.31 2.87
N GLY A 109 -17.36 -7.62 2.46
CA GLY A 109 -17.35 -6.21 2.08
C GLY A 109 -17.60 -5.27 3.27
N ALA A 110 -17.17 -5.67 4.46
CA ALA A 110 -17.13 -4.77 5.62
C ALA A 110 -16.08 -3.69 5.44
N ASP A 111 -15.03 -4.01 4.75
CA ASP A 111 -14.06 -3.12 4.14
C ASP A 111 -14.63 -2.59 2.81
N ASP A 112 -14.95 -1.29 2.62
CA ASP A 112 -15.21 -0.32 3.71
C ASP A 112 -16.73 0.00 3.81
N GLY A 113 -17.57 -1.03 3.53
CA GLY A 113 -19.04 -0.89 3.65
C GLY A 113 -19.52 -0.54 5.07
N ILE A 114 -18.77 -0.92 6.10
CA ILE A 114 -19.11 -0.52 7.48
C ILE A 114 -18.79 0.98 7.68
N GLY A 115 -17.69 1.50 7.11
CA GLY A 115 -17.40 2.94 7.13
C GLY A 115 -18.47 3.76 6.43
N VAL A 116 -18.93 3.30 5.25
CA VAL A 116 -20.10 3.90 4.58
C VAL A 116 -21.32 3.91 5.49
N ALA A 117 -21.65 2.78 6.15
CA ALA A 117 -22.81 2.69 7.04
C ALA A 117 -22.69 3.58 8.29
N LEU A 118 -21.48 3.74 8.84
CA LEU A 118 -21.18 4.68 9.93
C LEU A 118 -21.45 6.13 9.51
N ALA A 119 -20.97 6.52 8.32
CA ALA A 119 -21.23 7.85 7.78
C ALA A 119 -22.72 8.11 7.53
N LEU A 120 -23.45 7.12 6.98
CA LEU A 120 -24.89 7.21 6.79
C LEU A 120 -25.66 7.37 8.11
N TYR A 121 -25.24 6.69 9.18
CA TYR A 121 -25.80 6.89 10.50
C TYR A 121 -25.64 8.34 10.99
N LEU A 122 -24.43 8.91 10.86
CA LEU A 122 -24.17 10.30 11.27
C LEU A 122 -24.97 11.31 10.45
N LEU A 123 -25.14 11.05 9.17
CA LEU A 123 -25.96 11.87 8.28
C LEU A 123 -27.45 11.75 8.59
N GLY A 124 -27.93 10.57 8.97
CA GLY A 124 -29.37 10.28 9.18
C GLY A 124 -29.89 10.66 10.58
N ASP A 125 -29.02 10.81 11.59
CA ASP A 125 -29.46 11.09 12.96
C ASP A 125 -29.52 12.60 13.26
N ASP A 126 -30.73 13.17 13.25
CA ASP A 126 -30.97 14.59 13.53
C ASP A 126 -30.87 14.96 15.02
N SER A 127 -30.72 13.99 15.91
CA SER A 127 -30.55 14.25 17.35
C SER A 127 -29.11 14.59 17.72
N LEU A 128 -28.15 14.40 16.83
CA LEU A 128 -26.74 14.68 17.06
C LEU A 128 -26.45 16.18 17.08
N ARG A 129 -25.53 16.59 17.94
CA ARG A 129 -24.99 17.95 17.98
C ARG A 129 -23.70 18.01 17.15
N HIS A 130 -23.71 18.80 16.07
CA HIS A 130 -22.58 18.84 15.12
C HIS A 130 -22.56 20.16 14.31
N GLY A 131 -21.38 20.58 13.85
CA GLY A 131 -21.22 21.56 12.78
C GLY A 131 -21.67 20.99 11.42
N PRO A 132 -21.43 21.68 10.31
CA PRO A 132 -21.71 21.09 9.00
C PRO A 132 -20.95 19.77 8.85
N ILE A 133 -21.62 18.75 8.31
CA ILE A 133 -21.01 17.45 7.98
C ILE A 133 -21.02 17.30 6.46
N ARG A 134 -19.92 16.78 5.92
CA ARG A 134 -19.84 16.22 4.57
C ARG A 134 -19.45 14.76 4.66
N ALA A 135 -20.14 13.89 3.92
CA ALA A 135 -19.64 12.55 3.65
C ALA A 135 -19.15 12.48 2.20
N ILE A 136 -18.00 11.85 1.99
CA ILE A 136 -17.41 11.57 0.68
C ILE A 136 -17.31 10.05 0.55
N PHE A 137 -17.96 9.48 -0.43
CA PHE A 137 -17.91 8.06 -0.74
C PHE A 137 -17.17 7.89 -2.06
N THR A 138 -15.96 7.35 -1.96
CA THR A 138 -15.04 7.19 -3.08
C THR A 138 -15.25 5.90 -3.85
N THR A 139 -14.72 5.81 -5.05
CA THR A 139 -14.76 4.66 -5.95
C THR A 139 -13.38 4.08 -6.14
N ASN A 140 -13.34 2.79 -6.49
CA ASN A 140 -12.16 2.11 -6.99
C ASN A 140 -10.91 2.23 -6.07
N GLU A 141 -11.13 2.23 -4.75
CA GLU A 141 -10.03 2.27 -3.78
C GLU A 141 -9.13 1.05 -3.91
N GLU A 142 -9.74 -0.14 -4.01
CA GLU A 142 -9.11 -1.45 -3.99
C GLU A 142 -8.24 -1.77 -5.21
N ASP A 143 -8.43 -1.07 -6.34
CA ASP A 143 -7.70 -1.35 -7.59
C ASP A 143 -7.10 -0.11 -8.27
N GLY A 144 -7.49 1.11 -7.91
CA GLY A 144 -7.04 2.29 -8.62
C GLY A 144 -7.00 3.60 -7.84
N MET A 145 -7.69 3.69 -6.72
CA MET A 145 -7.76 4.87 -5.86
C MET A 145 -8.19 6.14 -6.63
N ASP A 146 -9.45 6.15 -7.14
CA ASP A 146 -10.00 7.27 -7.93
C ASP A 146 -10.03 8.59 -7.17
N SER A 147 -10.04 8.55 -5.83
CA SER A 147 -9.90 9.72 -4.95
C SER A 147 -8.66 10.59 -5.24
N MET A 148 -7.66 10.07 -5.95
CA MET A 148 -6.56 10.88 -6.46
C MET A 148 -7.03 11.98 -7.44
N ASN A 149 -8.20 11.83 -8.03
CA ASN A 149 -8.80 12.79 -8.99
C ASN A 149 -9.88 13.67 -8.36
N ILE A 150 -10.19 13.52 -7.06
CA ILE A 150 -11.23 14.29 -6.38
C ILE A 150 -11.03 15.80 -6.57
N ASP A 151 -12.13 16.53 -6.82
CA ASP A 151 -12.09 17.99 -6.91
C ASP A 151 -11.81 18.58 -5.51
N PRO A 152 -10.74 19.41 -5.35
CA PRO A 152 -10.42 20.05 -4.07
C PRO A 152 -11.56 20.82 -3.41
N LYS A 153 -12.58 21.26 -4.18
CA LYS A 153 -13.78 21.93 -3.62
C LYS A 153 -14.54 21.05 -2.61
N TYR A 154 -14.44 19.72 -2.74
CA TYR A 154 -15.09 18.79 -1.81
C TYR A 154 -14.32 18.61 -0.51
N LEU A 155 -13.05 19.00 -0.48
CA LEU A 155 -12.19 18.96 0.69
C LEU A 155 -12.21 20.27 1.51
N ASP A 156 -13.21 21.13 1.30
CA ASP A 156 -13.45 22.35 2.09
C ASP A 156 -14.00 22.00 3.49
N GLY A 157 -13.10 21.70 4.41
CA GLY A 157 -13.35 21.34 5.80
C GLY A 157 -12.14 21.63 6.69
N ALA A 158 -12.35 21.63 8.00
CA ALA A 158 -11.25 21.73 8.96
C ALA A 158 -10.69 20.35 9.33
N TYR A 159 -11.56 19.35 9.35
CA TYR A 159 -11.27 17.99 9.80
C TYR A 159 -11.78 16.96 8.78
N LEU A 160 -11.00 15.88 8.61
CA LEU A 160 -11.44 14.69 7.87
C LEU A 160 -11.19 13.45 8.71
N VAL A 161 -12.22 12.63 8.82
CA VAL A 161 -12.17 11.29 9.44
C VAL A 161 -12.39 10.27 8.33
N ASN A 162 -11.33 9.60 7.92
CA ASN A 162 -11.42 8.40 7.09
C ASN A 162 -11.89 7.24 7.97
N LEU A 163 -12.79 6.39 7.46
CA LEU A 163 -13.45 5.33 8.22
C LEU A 163 -12.92 3.94 7.88
N ASP A 164 -11.85 3.89 7.10
CA ASP A 164 -11.22 2.72 6.51
C ASP A 164 -9.98 2.27 7.30
N TRP A 165 -10.11 2.15 8.62
CA TRP A 165 -9.08 1.63 9.51
C TRP A 165 -9.59 0.40 10.25
N GLU A 166 -8.91 -0.72 10.13
CA GLU A 166 -9.40 -2.05 10.48
C GLU A 166 -9.13 -2.47 11.93
N THR A 167 -8.80 -1.53 12.82
CA THR A 167 -8.46 -1.86 14.21
C THR A 167 -9.05 -0.85 15.18
N VAL A 168 -10.09 -1.26 15.91
CA VAL A 168 -10.64 -0.42 16.98
C VAL A 168 -9.60 -0.19 18.08
N GLY A 169 -9.55 1.03 18.61
CA GLY A 169 -8.58 1.38 19.67
C GLY A 169 -7.26 1.91 19.16
N SER A 170 -7.05 1.90 17.86
CA SER A 170 -5.97 2.64 17.22
C SER A 170 -6.51 3.64 16.20
N LEU A 171 -5.70 4.63 15.85
CA LEU A 171 -5.92 5.58 14.77
C LEU A 171 -4.66 5.71 13.92
N CYS A 172 -4.84 5.89 12.62
CA CYS A 172 -3.77 6.26 11.72
C CYS A 172 -3.78 7.78 11.50
N ASN A 173 -2.60 8.41 11.53
CA ASN A 173 -2.42 9.86 11.32
C ASN A 173 -1.29 10.18 10.34
N SER A 174 -0.84 9.19 9.58
CA SER A 174 0.18 9.34 8.54
C SER A 174 0.24 8.09 7.68
N CYS A 175 0.45 8.26 6.38
CA CYS A 175 0.69 7.15 5.46
C CYS A 175 1.83 7.48 4.49
N ALA A 176 2.52 6.43 4.00
CA ALA A 176 3.51 6.60 2.96
C ALA A 176 2.87 6.44 1.59
N GLY A 177 3.04 7.45 0.76
CA GLY A 177 2.80 7.33 -0.66
C GLY A 177 3.83 6.44 -1.36
N GLY A 178 3.80 6.39 -2.67
CA GLY A 178 4.75 5.58 -3.44
C GLY A 178 4.91 6.05 -4.87
N ASP A 179 6.12 5.84 -5.40
CA ASP A 179 6.49 6.07 -6.79
C ASP A 179 7.01 4.76 -7.39
N PHE A 180 6.42 4.34 -8.52
CA PHE A 180 6.82 3.14 -9.24
C PHE A 180 7.84 3.49 -10.32
N PHE A 181 9.10 3.37 -10.00
CA PHE A 181 10.19 3.63 -10.93
C PHE A 181 10.53 2.39 -11.75
N ILE A 182 10.48 2.53 -13.09
CA ILE A 182 10.92 1.53 -14.04
C ILE A 182 12.19 2.02 -14.71
N PHE A 183 13.28 1.35 -14.42
CA PHE A 183 14.54 1.53 -15.13
C PHE A 183 14.57 0.60 -16.32
N SER A 184 14.78 1.15 -17.53
CA SER A 184 14.75 0.36 -18.74
C SER A 184 15.84 0.76 -19.74
N ARG A 185 16.23 -0.21 -20.56
CA ARG A 185 17.16 -0.01 -21.66
C ARG A 185 16.92 -1.02 -22.76
N LYS A 186 17.15 -0.64 -24.01
CA LYS A 186 17.15 -1.59 -25.13
C LYS A 186 18.21 -2.67 -24.91
N ALA A 187 17.79 -3.93 -25.05
CA ALA A 187 18.69 -5.07 -24.95
C ALA A 187 19.61 -5.13 -26.18
N ASP A 188 20.91 -5.32 -25.94
CA ASP A 188 21.95 -5.48 -26.97
C ASP A 188 22.52 -6.89 -26.87
N TRP A 189 21.70 -7.88 -27.23
CA TRP A 189 22.12 -9.27 -27.20
C TRP A 189 23.19 -9.55 -28.24
N GLU A 190 24.22 -10.31 -27.85
CA GLU A 190 25.32 -10.75 -28.71
C GLU A 190 25.68 -12.21 -28.39
N ALA A 191 26.38 -12.88 -29.28
CA ALA A 191 26.89 -14.22 -29.05
C ALA A 191 27.82 -14.25 -27.82
N ALA A 192 27.73 -15.32 -27.02
CA ALA A 192 28.64 -15.49 -25.90
C ALA A 192 30.10 -15.60 -26.37
N PRO A 193 31.07 -15.11 -25.55
CA PRO A 193 32.49 -15.24 -25.89
C PRO A 193 32.88 -16.71 -26.11
N GLU A 194 33.65 -16.98 -27.17
CA GLU A 194 34.17 -18.33 -27.44
C GLU A 194 34.93 -18.89 -26.23
N ASN A 195 34.83 -20.18 -26.02
CA ASN A 195 35.46 -20.91 -24.91
C ASN A 195 35.07 -20.39 -23.52
N SER A 196 33.94 -19.69 -23.35
CA SER A 196 33.40 -19.37 -22.06
C SER A 196 32.61 -20.56 -21.45
N LYS A 197 32.44 -20.54 -20.13
CA LYS A 197 31.52 -21.40 -19.39
C LYS A 197 30.33 -20.58 -18.91
N THR A 198 29.20 -21.25 -18.65
CA THR A 198 28.10 -20.63 -17.95
C THR A 198 28.29 -20.81 -16.45
N MET A 199 28.23 -19.72 -15.71
CA MET A 199 28.17 -19.74 -14.25
C MET A 199 26.87 -19.09 -13.79
N SER A 200 26.19 -19.70 -12.82
CA SER A 200 24.97 -19.16 -12.23
C SER A 200 25.10 -19.06 -10.73
N ILE A 201 24.51 -18.01 -10.17
CA ILE A 201 24.32 -17.87 -8.73
C ILE A 201 22.85 -17.57 -8.46
N SER A 202 22.31 -18.12 -7.37
CA SER A 202 20.91 -17.93 -7.00
C SER A 202 20.69 -17.91 -5.51
N PHE A 203 19.73 -17.10 -5.08
CA PHE A 203 19.09 -17.17 -3.77
C PHE A 203 17.68 -17.74 -3.91
N SER A 204 17.26 -18.53 -2.92
CA SER A 204 15.89 -19.00 -2.73
C SER A 204 15.55 -19.10 -1.26
N ASN A 205 14.25 -19.09 -0.94
CA ASN A 205 13.70 -19.21 0.41
C ASN A 205 14.16 -18.12 1.38
N LEU A 206 14.49 -16.91 0.91
CA LEU A 206 14.57 -15.76 1.80
C LEU A 206 13.16 -15.42 2.31
N LEU A 207 13.06 -14.72 3.43
CA LEU A 207 11.77 -14.39 4.06
C LEU A 207 10.90 -13.51 3.14
N GLY A 208 11.51 -12.52 2.50
CA GLY A 208 10.75 -11.57 1.71
C GLY A 208 9.81 -10.72 2.57
N GLY A 209 8.66 -10.32 2.03
CA GLY A 209 7.64 -9.56 2.75
C GLY A 209 7.15 -8.32 1.99
N HIS A 210 6.21 -7.59 2.57
CA HIS A 210 5.70 -6.35 2.00
C HIS A 210 6.73 -5.23 2.11
N SER A 211 7.01 -4.53 1.00
CA SER A 211 8.04 -3.49 0.93
C SER A 211 7.71 -2.19 1.68
N GLY A 212 6.52 -2.07 2.23
CA GLY A 212 6.12 -1.01 3.15
C GLY A 212 6.29 -1.47 4.59
N VAL A 213 5.26 -2.08 5.18
CA VAL A 213 5.20 -2.47 6.60
C VAL A 213 6.24 -3.52 7.03
N GLY A 214 6.95 -4.14 6.10
CA GLY A 214 8.02 -5.10 6.36
C GLY A 214 9.44 -4.60 6.10
N ILE A 215 9.62 -3.40 5.55
CA ILE A 215 10.92 -2.94 5.05
C ILE A 215 11.98 -2.76 6.15
N ASN A 216 11.56 -2.42 7.37
CA ASN A 216 12.43 -2.23 8.52
C ASN A 216 12.69 -3.52 9.32
N LYS A 217 12.19 -4.67 8.87
CA LYS A 217 12.42 -5.96 9.55
C LYS A 217 13.78 -6.58 9.26
N GLY A 218 14.56 -5.95 8.38
CA GLY A 218 15.92 -6.39 8.05
C GLY A 218 15.99 -7.60 7.11
N HIS A 219 14.91 -7.93 6.39
CA HIS A 219 14.89 -9.02 5.43
C HIS A 219 15.83 -8.74 4.25
N ALA A 220 16.52 -9.77 3.77
CA ALA A 220 17.42 -9.67 2.64
C ALA A 220 16.62 -9.59 1.32
N ASN A 221 17.05 -8.69 0.41
CA ASN A 221 16.54 -8.62 -0.95
C ASN A 221 17.43 -9.48 -1.87
N ALA A 222 16.85 -10.53 -2.47
CA ALA A 222 17.59 -11.46 -3.33
C ALA A 222 18.25 -10.78 -4.54
N LEU A 223 17.57 -9.82 -5.17
CA LEU A 223 18.05 -9.13 -6.37
C LEU A 223 19.22 -8.22 -6.06
N VAL A 224 19.11 -7.43 -4.99
CA VAL A 224 20.19 -6.55 -4.50
C VAL A 224 21.39 -7.37 -4.07
N SER A 225 21.18 -8.47 -3.36
CA SER A 225 22.25 -9.37 -2.93
C SER A 225 22.99 -9.99 -4.11
N LEU A 226 22.28 -10.42 -5.16
CA LEU A 226 22.89 -10.93 -6.38
C LEU A 226 23.64 -9.84 -7.16
N ALA A 227 23.08 -8.64 -7.27
CA ALA A 227 23.77 -7.50 -7.89
C ALA A 227 25.06 -7.16 -7.14
N THR A 228 25.03 -7.16 -5.81
CA THR A 228 26.22 -6.99 -4.95
C THR A 228 27.28 -8.04 -5.22
N ALA A 229 26.91 -9.33 -5.27
CA ALA A 229 27.84 -10.41 -5.60
C ALA A 229 28.49 -10.22 -6.98
N MET A 230 27.70 -9.81 -8.01
CA MET A 230 28.20 -9.52 -9.35
C MET A 230 29.12 -8.27 -9.37
N ALA A 231 28.79 -7.25 -8.61
CA ALA A 231 29.64 -6.08 -8.46
C ALA A 231 30.98 -6.41 -7.80
N MET A 232 30.99 -7.27 -6.80
CA MET A 232 32.23 -7.77 -6.17
C MET A 232 33.13 -8.51 -7.18
N LEU A 233 32.54 -9.38 -8.03
CA LEU A 233 33.28 -10.03 -9.11
C LEU A 233 33.95 -8.99 -10.04
N LYS A 234 33.20 -7.97 -10.46
CA LYS A 234 33.70 -6.88 -11.31
C LYS A 234 34.84 -6.12 -10.64
N GLN A 235 34.68 -5.72 -9.38
CA GLN A 235 35.69 -4.99 -8.60
C GLN A 235 37.00 -5.79 -8.41
N ARG A 236 36.92 -7.12 -8.33
CA ARG A 236 38.09 -8.03 -8.27
C ARG A 236 38.69 -8.31 -9.67
N GLY A 237 38.26 -7.60 -10.71
CA GLY A 237 38.77 -7.76 -12.07
C GLY A 237 38.35 -9.06 -12.77
N ILE A 238 37.33 -9.74 -12.27
CA ILE A 238 36.76 -10.92 -12.89
C ILE A 238 35.75 -10.50 -13.94
N GLY A 239 36.15 -10.59 -15.23
CA GLY A 239 35.26 -10.28 -16.34
C GLY A 239 34.19 -11.33 -16.55
N TYR A 240 32.96 -10.89 -16.76
CA TYR A 240 31.79 -11.72 -17.06
C TYR A 240 30.86 -11.01 -18.07
N ARG A 241 29.89 -11.77 -18.59
CA ARG A 241 28.83 -11.25 -19.48
C ARG A 241 27.50 -11.85 -19.04
N ILE A 242 26.52 -11.03 -18.74
CA ILE A 242 25.21 -11.49 -18.25
C ILE A 242 24.44 -12.18 -19.35
N ALA A 243 23.96 -13.39 -19.10
CA ALA A 243 23.14 -14.19 -19.99
C ALA A 243 21.66 -14.21 -19.56
N ALA A 244 21.39 -14.18 -18.24
CA ALA A 244 20.05 -14.08 -17.70
C ALA A 244 20.11 -13.46 -16.31
N PHE A 245 19.07 -12.72 -15.92
CA PHE A 245 18.84 -12.28 -14.55
C PHE A 245 17.33 -12.28 -14.34
N THR A 246 16.85 -13.05 -13.38
CA THR A 246 15.43 -13.22 -13.07
C THR A 246 15.23 -13.23 -11.56
N GLY A 247 14.07 -12.76 -11.10
CA GLY A 247 13.69 -12.80 -9.69
C GLY A 247 12.66 -11.73 -9.34
N GLY A 248 12.19 -11.83 -8.11
CA GLY A 248 11.10 -11.01 -7.62
C GLY A 248 9.74 -11.45 -8.14
N GLN A 249 8.67 -11.00 -7.47
CA GLN A 249 7.29 -11.38 -7.79
C GLN A 249 6.42 -10.16 -8.09
N ALA A 250 6.61 -9.08 -7.34
CA ALA A 250 5.87 -7.84 -7.48
C ALA A 250 6.74 -6.65 -7.04
N PRO A 251 6.54 -5.44 -7.57
CA PRO A 251 7.31 -4.26 -7.18
C PRO A 251 7.20 -3.93 -5.69
N ASN A 252 6.04 -4.16 -5.09
CA ASN A 252 5.74 -3.91 -3.67
C ASN A 252 6.11 -5.06 -2.72
N ALA A 253 6.83 -6.07 -3.19
CA ALA A 253 7.31 -7.19 -2.39
C ALA A 253 8.84 -7.24 -2.34
N ILE A 254 9.42 -7.52 -1.17
CA ILE A 254 10.85 -7.77 -1.01
C ILE A 254 11.15 -9.14 -1.65
N PRO A 255 12.03 -9.21 -2.68
CA PRO A 255 12.31 -10.45 -3.40
C PRO A 255 12.93 -11.53 -2.52
N LYS A 256 12.26 -12.67 -2.41
CA LYS A 256 12.73 -13.84 -1.68
C LYS A 256 13.51 -14.85 -2.52
N PHE A 257 13.57 -14.66 -3.83
CA PHE A 257 14.35 -15.47 -4.76
C PHE A 257 14.88 -14.63 -5.92
N GLY A 258 16.00 -15.10 -6.50
CA GLY A 258 16.56 -14.56 -7.73
C GLY A 258 17.65 -15.47 -8.25
N LYS A 259 17.94 -15.37 -9.55
CA LYS A 259 19.01 -16.10 -10.23
C LYS A 259 19.65 -15.21 -11.29
N VAL A 260 20.99 -15.13 -11.29
CA VAL A 260 21.75 -14.54 -12.39
C VAL A 260 22.67 -15.59 -13.02
N SER A 261 22.65 -15.64 -14.35
CA SER A 261 23.51 -16.53 -15.15
C SER A 261 24.40 -15.67 -16.04
N PHE A 262 25.66 -16.05 -16.18
CA PHE A 262 26.63 -15.26 -16.92
C PHE A 262 27.71 -16.13 -17.56
N ALA A 263 28.24 -15.66 -18.71
CA ALA A 263 29.41 -16.25 -19.34
C ALA A 263 30.68 -15.78 -18.60
N ILE A 264 31.58 -16.71 -18.35
CA ILE A 264 32.86 -16.49 -17.66
C ILE A 264 33.99 -17.27 -18.32
N ALA A 265 35.20 -16.70 -18.41
CA ALA A 265 36.36 -17.42 -18.89
C ALA A 265 36.73 -18.56 -17.93
N PRO A 266 37.05 -19.79 -18.39
CA PRO A 266 37.36 -20.93 -17.54
C PRO A 266 38.42 -20.65 -16.46
N ARG A 267 39.47 -19.90 -16.80
CA ARG A 267 40.53 -19.48 -15.90
C ARG A 267 40.05 -18.59 -14.73
N ASN A 268 38.92 -17.96 -14.86
CA ASN A 268 38.34 -17.07 -13.84
C ASN A 268 37.39 -17.81 -12.89
N VAL A 269 36.89 -19.00 -13.23
CA VAL A 269 35.95 -19.77 -12.40
C VAL A 269 36.45 -20.00 -10.97
N PRO A 270 37.70 -20.44 -10.74
CA PRO A 270 38.19 -20.65 -9.36
C PRO A 270 38.25 -19.33 -8.57
N LYS A 271 38.62 -18.21 -9.21
CA LYS A 271 38.66 -16.89 -8.59
C LYS A 271 37.26 -16.40 -8.25
N ALA A 272 36.29 -16.59 -9.17
CA ALA A 272 34.90 -16.22 -8.95
C ALA A 272 34.31 -16.99 -7.74
N LYS A 273 34.53 -18.31 -7.67
CA LYS A 273 34.12 -19.12 -6.49
C LYS A 273 34.70 -18.61 -5.18
N ALA A 274 35.96 -18.17 -5.18
CA ALA A 274 36.58 -17.61 -3.97
C ALA A 274 35.92 -16.30 -3.55
N VAL A 275 35.65 -15.36 -4.48
CA VAL A 275 34.94 -14.11 -4.19
C VAL A 275 33.50 -14.37 -3.73
N LEU A 276 32.79 -15.31 -4.34
CA LEU A 276 31.43 -15.68 -3.91
C LEU A 276 31.42 -16.33 -2.52
N LYS A 277 32.49 -17.02 -2.14
CA LYS A 277 32.63 -17.53 -0.76
C LYS A 277 32.87 -16.39 0.25
N GLU A 278 33.68 -15.38 -0.11
CA GLU A 278 33.83 -14.15 0.70
C GLU A 278 32.48 -13.43 0.86
N PHE A 279 31.78 -13.18 -0.24
CA PHE A 279 30.43 -12.59 -0.25
C PHE A 279 29.49 -13.36 0.70
N MET A 280 29.44 -14.69 0.62
CA MET A 280 28.55 -15.48 1.48
C MET A 280 28.95 -15.47 2.95
N ALA A 281 30.21 -15.26 3.27
CA ALA A 281 30.62 -15.10 4.67
C ALA A 281 30.09 -13.77 5.23
N GLU A 282 30.20 -12.68 4.46
CA GLU A 282 29.66 -11.37 4.82
C GLU A 282 28.12 -11.37 4.87
N PHE A 283 27.46 -12.02 3.89
CA PHE A 283 26.01 -12.18 3.88
C PHE A 283 25.50 -12.91 5.13
N LYS A 284 26.15 -14.01 5.52
CA LYS A 284 25.80 -14.76 6.72
C LYS A 284 25.95 -13.94 7.99
N ASP A 285 27.04 -13.21 8.12
CA ASP A 285 27.26 -12.34 9.28
C ASP A 285 26.14 -11.30 9.43
N ALA A 286 25.66 -10.77 8.31
CA ALA A 286 24.59 -9.77 8.30
C ALA A 286 23.19 -10.35 8.54
N PHE A 287 22.88 -11.51 7.97
CA PHE A 287 21.49 -11.97 7.83
C PHE A 287 21.15 -13.28 8.54
N ASP A 288 22.09 -14.12 8.99
CA ASP A 288 21.80 -15.45 9.58
C ASP A 288 20.93 -15.37 10.85
N ASN A 289 20.86 -14.24 11.52
CA ASN A 289 19.96 -14.05 12.66
C ASN A 289 18.48 -13.82 12.24
N ILE A 290 18.25 -13.42 11.00
CA ILE A 290 16.93 -13.09 10.44
C ILE A 290 16.51 -14.17 9.44
N GLU A 291 17.33 -14.43 8.43
CA GLU A 291 17.11 -15.42 7.38
C GLU A 291 17.55 -16.80 7.86
N LYS A 292 16.60 -17.71 8.14
CA LYS A 292 16.91 -19.04 8.73
C LYS A 292 16.96 -20.19 7.73
N GLU A 293 16.22 -20.11 6.63
CA GLU A 293 15.95 -21.24 5.75
C GLU A 293 16.39 -21.01 4.29
N TYR A 294 17.13 -19.93 4.02
CA TYR A 294 17.55 -19.62 2.67
C TYR A 294 18.58 -20.58 2.09
N SER A 295 18.63 -20.64 0.76
CA SER A 295 19.65 -21.37 0.02
C SER A 295 20.38 -20.43 -0.94
N PHE A 296 21.71 -20.49 -0.94
CA PHE A 296 22.57 -19.88 -1.96
C PHE A 296 23.27 -20.96 -2.76
N GLN A 297 23.10 -20.95 -4.09
CA GLN A 297 23.67 -21.94 -4.98
C GLN A 297 24.61 -21.32 -5.99
N VAL A 298 25.69 -22.03 -6.30
CA VAL A 298 26.67 -21.68 -7.34
C VAL A 298 26.82 -22.86 -8.28
N GLU A 299 26.39 -22.70 -9.52
CA GLU A 299 26.44 -23.72 -10.55
C GLU A 299 27.43 -23.32 -11.64
N VAL A 300 28.13 -24.30 -12.23
CA VAL A 300 29.02 -24.09 -13.39
C VAL A 300 28.70 -25.16 -14.43
N ASN A 301 28.37 -24.71 -15.63
CA ASN A 301 28.17 -25.54 -16.81
C ASN A 301 29.35 -25.31 -17.77
N ASP A 302 29.88 -26.38 -18.33
CA ASP A 302 30.99 -26.33 -19.31
C ASP A 302 30.58 -25.71 -20.65
N ALA A 303 29.29 -25.73 -20.98
CA ALA A 303 28.77 -25.06 -22.16
C ALA A 303 28.68 -23.55 -21.95
N ALA A 304 29.04 -22.77 -22.97
CA ALA A 304 28.75 -21.34 -23.02
C ALA A 304 27.23 -21.10 -23.13
N PRO A 305 26.70 -19.98 -22.60
CA PRO A 305 25.33 -19.60 -22.91
C PRO A 305 25.21 -19.23 -24.39
N GLU A 306 24.00 -19.36 -24.94
CA GLU A 306 23.75 -19.04 -26.37
C GLU A 306 24.02 -17.56 -26.67
N ARG A 307 23.54 -16.69 -25.78
CA ARG A 307 23.68 -15.23 -25.91
C ARG A 307 23.97 -14.56 -24.58
N VAL A 308 24.49 -13.35 -24.64
CA VAL A 308 24.78 -12.50 -23.49
C VAL A 308 24.45 -11.04 -23.81
N LEU A 309 24.17 -10.26 -22.80
CA LEU A 309 24.06 -8.81 -22.94
C LEU A 309 25.42 -8.20 -23.33
N GLY A 310 25.39 -7.14 -24.14
CA GLY A 310 26.54 -6.29 -24.40
C GLY A 310 27.23 -5.89 -23.10
N LYS A 311 28.57 -5.84 -23.11
CA LYS A 311 29.35 -5.62 -21.88
C LYS A 311 28.95 -4.32 -21.18
N LYS A 312 28.67 -3.26 -21.94
CA LYS A 312 28.27 -1.97 -21.38
C LYS A 312 26.91 -2.06 -20.70
N THR A 313 25.94 -2.73 -21.34
CA THR A 313 24.59 -2.92 -20.79
C THR A 313 24.59 -3.80 -19.55
N GLY A 314 25.25 -4.96 -19.60
CA GLY A 314 25.33 -5.87 -18.45
C GLY A 314 26.02 -5.26 -17.25
N TYR A 315 27.13 -4.52 -17.45
CA TYR A 315 27.80 -3.85 -16.34
C TYR A 315 27.02 -2.63 -15.84
N GLY A 316 26.40 -1.87 -16.77
CA GLY A 316 25.53 -0.74 -16.41
C GLY A 316 24.33 -1.19 -15.57
N LEU A 317 23.73 -2.36 -15.89
CA LEU A 317 22.66 -2.95 -15.09
C LEU A 317 23.12 -3.25 -13.65
N ILE A 318 24.27 -3.90 -13.49
CA ILE A 318 24.80 -4.21 -12.16
C ILE A 318 25.15 -2.94 -11.38
N ASP A 319 25.81 -1.96 -12.03
CA ASP A 319 26.14 -0.70 -11.39
C ASP A 319 24.87 0.05 -10.94
N LEU A 320 23.88 0.12 -11.81
CA LEU A 320 22.59 0.75 -11.53
C LEU A 320 21.87 0.08 -10.35
N MET A 321 21.70 -1.25 -10.37
CA MET A 321 21.06 -1.98 -9.27
C MET A 321 21.84 -1.88 -7.94
N THR A 322 23.17 -1.68 -8.01
CA THR A 322 24.02 -1.51 -6.81
C THR A 322 23.91 -0.10 -6.24
N MET A 323 23.65 0.91 -7.09
CA MET A 323 23.53 2.32 -6.67
C MET A 323 22.09 2.75 -6.42
N ALA A 324 21.11 2.04 -6.99
CA ALA A 324 19.70 2.37 -6.80
C ALA A 324 19.34 2.36 -5.31
N PRO A 325 18.58 3.36 -4.84
CA PRO A 325 18.10 3.38 -3.47
C PRO A 325 17.38 2.07 -3.14
N ASN A 326 17.67 1.49 -1.97
CA ASN A 326 16.99 0.27 -1.52
C ASN A 326 17.01 0.21 0.00
N ASN A 327 15.96 -0.34 0.62
CA ASN A 327 15.76 -0.41 2.06
C ASN A 327 15.30 0.92 2.69
N VAL A 328 15.39 1.07 4.00
CA VAL A 328 15.03 2.29 4.75
C VAL A 328 16.02 3.42 4.46
N HIS A 329 15.52 4.61 4.16
CA HIS A 329 16.34 5.80 3.95
C HIS A 329 16.25 6.78 5.12
N THR A 330 15.02 7.06 5.59
CA THR A 330 14.79 7.95 6.73
C THR A 330 13.79 7.34 7.70
N MET A 331 14.00 7.64 8.98
CA MET A 331 13.05 7.35 10.07
C MET A 331 12.38 8.63 10.50
N SER A 332 11.14 8.54 10.96
CA SER A 332 10.40 9.69 11.48
C SER A 332 11.12 10.30 12.69
N PRO A 333 11.30 11.63 12.71
CA PRO A 333 11.82 12.31 13.90
C PRO A 333 10.77 12.51 14.99
N PHE A 334 9.51 12.17 14.73
CA PHE A 334 8.37 12.42 15.63
C PHE A 334 7.83 11.15 16.26
N ILE A 335 8.01 10.00 15.61
CA ILE A 335 7.45 8.71 16.04
C ILE A 335 8.52 7.64 15.97
N ASP A 336 8.82 7.04 17.11
CA ASP A 336 9.82 6.00 17.24
C ASP A 336 9.44 4.76 16.42
N GLY A 337 10.40 4.24 15.64
CA GLY A 337 10.24 3.04 14.84
C GLY A 337 9.49 3.22 13.51
N LEU A 338 8.91 4.39 13.25
CA LEU A 338 8.25 4.68 11.98
C LEU A 338 9.25 4.93 10.86
N VAL A 339 9.16 4.16 9.79
CA VAL A 339 9.87 4.46 8.53
C VAL A 339 9.18 5.63 7.84
N GLU A 340 9.94 6.65 7.49
CA GLU A 340 9.43 7.83 6.77
C GLU A 340 9.67 7.72 5.27
N SER A 341 10.83 7.17 4.85
CA SER A 341 11.09 6.88 3.44
C SER A 341 11.90 5.60 3.23
N SER A 342 11.61 4.90 2.16
CA SER A 342 12.25 3.64 1.77
C SER A 342 12.17 3.41 0.26
N SER A 343 12.93 2.43 -0.25
CA SER A 343 12.82 1.92 -1.61
C SER A 343 13.01 0.40 -1.64
N ASN A 344 12.49 -0.25 -2.68
CA ASN A 344 12.60 -1.69 -2.86
C ASN A 344 12.72 -2.06 -4.34
N ILE A 345 13.84 -2.62 -4.74
CA ILE A 345 13.97 -3.28 -6.04
C ILE A 345 13.17 -4.57 -5.99
N GLY A 346 11.98 -4.56 -6.59
CA GLY A 346 10.99 -5.64 -6.45
C GLY A 346 11.05 -6.70 -7.55
N THR A 347 11.35 -6.31 -8.79
CA THR A 347 11.36 -7.23 -9.95
C THR A 347 12.46 -6.88 -10.94
N ILE A 348 12.93 -7.89 -11.71
CA ILE A 348 13.84 -7.70 -12.84
C ILE A 348 13.42 -8.55 -14.03
N THR A 349 13.53 -8.01 -15.23
CA THR A 349 13.23 -8.67 -16.50
C THR A 349 14.32 -8.40 -17.53
N LEU A 350 14.90 -9.47 -18.07
CA LEU A 350 15.78 -9.43 -19.25
C LEU A 350 14.99 -10.01 -20.43
N GLY A 351 14.27 -9.13 -21.13
CA GLY A 351 13.47 -9.50 -22.31
C GLY A 351 14.29 -9.55 -23.60
N GLU A 352 13.64 -9.90 -24.70
CA GLU A 352 14.24 -9.92 -26.03
C GLU A 352 14.69 -8.51 -26.48
N GLU A 353 13.83 -7.51 -26.27
CA GLU A 353 14.04 -6.15 -26.74
C GLU A 353 14.48 -5.21 -25.62
N THR A 354 14.11 -5.48 -24.37
CA THR A 354 14.29 -4.57 -23.25
C THR A 354 14.84 -5.29 -22.03
N VAL A 355 15.80 -4.64 -21.36
CA VAL A 355 16.26 -4.97 -20.02
C VAL A 355 15.63 -3.97 -19.06
N SER A 356 14.97 -4.42 -18.02
CA SER A 356 14.32 -3.53 -17.06
C SER A 356 14.30 -4.11 -15.64
N PHE A 357 14.21 -3.23 -14.65
CA PHE A 357 13.83 -3.58 -13.29
C PHE A 357 12.93 -2.49 -12.69
N ALA A 358 12.11 -2.90 -11.72
CA ALA A 358 11.22 -2.01 -11.00
C ALA A 358 11.73 -1.76 -9.58
N ASP A 359 11.68 -0.49 -9.18
CA ASP A 359 11.97 -0.02 -7.83
C ASP A 359 10.74 0.73 -7.31
N PHE A 360 10.22 0.31 -6.17
CA PHE A 360 9.09 0.97 -5.52
C PHE A 360 9.59 1.81 -4.34
N ALA A 361 9.63 3.11 -4.55
CA ALA A 361 9.99 4.09 -3.53
C ALA A 361 8.74 4.51 -2.75
N ARG A 362 8.88 4.66 -1.43
CA ARG A 362 7.80 5.10 -0.53
C ARG A 362 8.25 6.28 0.31
N SER A 363 7.36 7.24 0.54
CA SER A 363 7.58 8.30 1.51
C SER A 363 6.26 8.93 1.98
N SER A 364 6.17 9.24 3.27
CA SER A 364 5.12 10.11 3.81
C SER A 364 5.43 11.60 3.62
N VAL A 365 6.68 11.95 3.29
CA VAL A 365 7.17 13.33 3.13
C VAL A 365 7.54 13.60 1.67
N ALA A 366 6.84 14.54 1.04
CA ALA A 366 7.03 14.88 -0.37
C ALA A 366 8.48 15.22 -0.76
N TYR A 367 9.23 15.91 0.12
CA TYR A 367 10.63 16.23 -0.13
C TYR A 367 11.50 14.97 -0.28
N HIS A 368 11.29 13.96 0.55
CA HIS A 368 12.06 12.71 0.47
C HIS A 368 11.70 11.90 -0.79
N ALA A 369 10.41 11.86 -1.16
CA ALA A 369 9.99 11.26 -2.43
C ALA A 369 10.69 11.93 -3.62
N THR A 370 10.67 13.27 -3.69
CA THR A 370 11.39 14.05 -4.70
C THR A 370 12.89 13.74 -4.71
N GLN A 371 13.53 13.66 -3.54
CA GLN A 371 14.96 13.37 -3.44
C GLN A 371 15.30 11.98 -3.99
N ILE A 372 14.49 10.97 -3.68
CA ILE A 372 14.68 9.61 -4.22
C ILE A 372 14.55 9.63 -5.75
N GLY A 373 13.51 10.28 -6.30
CA GLY A 373 13.32 10.39 -7.75
C GLY A 373 14.49 11.09 -8.46
N VAL A 374 15.04 12.16 -7.88
CA VAL A 374 16.23 12.85 -8.42
C VAL A 374 17.46 11.94 -8.42
N ILE A 375 17.67 11.15 -7.35
CA ILE A 375 18.75 10.17 -7.28
C ILE A 375 18.55 9.09 -8.36
N CYS A 376 17.33 8.52 -8.46
CA CYS A 376 17.00 7.52 -9.48
C CYS A 376 17.27 8.01 -10.88
N GLN A 377 16.87 9.24 -11.23
CA GLN A 377 17.16 9.83 -12.54
C GLN A 377 18.67 9.99 -12.78
N ALA A 378 19.40 10.53 -11.81
CA ALA A 378 20.84 10.76 -11.96
C ALA A 378 21.61 9.44 -12.18
N ILE A 379 21.28 8.37 -11.45
CA ILE A 379 21.95 7.07 -11.65
C ILE A 379 21.55 6.39 -12.95
N ALA A 380 20.28 6.53 -13.38
CA ALA A 380 19.80 6.02 -14.67
C ALA A 380 20.61 6.64 -15.82
N ASP A 381 20.72 7.97 -15.85
CA ASP A 381 21.49 8.72 -16.86
C ASP A 381 22.97 8.27 -16.92
N ASN A 382 23.62 8.14 -15.76
CA ASN A 382 25.02 7.71 -15.67
C ASN A 382 25.23 6.26 -16.11
N CYS A 383 24.27 5.36 -15.90
CA CYS A 383 24.33 3.97 -16.31
C CYS A 383 23.80 3.73 -17.73
N GLY A 384 23.20 4.74 -18.36
CA GLY A 384 22.64 4.70 -19.70
C GLY A 384 21.33 3.91 -19.77
N PHE A 385 20.49 4.06 -18.76
CA PHE A 385 19.12 3.58 -18.70
C PHE A 385 18.15 4.76 -18.75
N GLU A 386 16.96 4.51 -19.21
CA GLU A 386 15.82 5.42 -19.11
C GLU A 386 15.09 5.15 -17.81
N LEU A 387 14.62 6.22 -17.14
CA LEU A 387 13.76 6.14 -15.98
C LEU A 387 12.35 6.58 -16.37
N ARG A 388 11.34 5.80 -15.98
CA ARG A 388 9.94 6.16 -16.08
C ARG A 388 9.28 5.96 -14.71
N ASN A 389 8.42 6.87 -14.31
CA ASN A 389 7.53 6.68 -13.16
C ASN A 389 6.17 6.18 -13.68
N ASP A 390 5.80 4.95 -13.35
CA ASP A 390 4.59 4.27 -13.83
C ASP A 390 3.39 4.45 -12.91
N GLY A 391 3.56 5.15 -11.79
CA GLY A 391 2.47 5.45 -10.87
C GLY A 391 2.98 6.22 -9.67
N HIS A 392 2.19 7.20 -9.26
CA HIS A 392 2.44 8.02 -8.08
C HIS A 392 1.22 7.95 -7.16
N VAL A 393 1.45 7.60 -5.90
CA VAL A 393 0.47 7.67 -4.83
C VAL A 393 0.98 8.67 -3.81
N PRO A 394 0.25 9.75 -3.50
CA PRO A 394 0.70 10.74 -2.55
C PRO A 394 0.82 10.20 -1.13
N GLY A 395 1.77 10.71 -0.37
CA GLY A 395 1.90 10.44 1.05
C GLY A 395 1.17 11.47 1.92
N TRP A 396 0.90 11.07 3.14
CA TRP A 396 0.32 11.92 4.18
C TRP A 396 1.28 11.99 5.37
N ALA A 397 1.92 13.15 5.54
CA ALA A 397 2.90 13.35 6.61
C ALA A 397 2.23 13.50 7.99
N VAL A 398 2.94 13.05 9.02
CA VAL A 398 2.50 13.28 10.42
C VAL A 398 2.32 14.77 10.70
N ASN A 399 1.15 15.15 11.21
CA ASN A 399 0.93 16.47 11.80
C ASN A 399 1.14 16.39 13.34
N PRO A 400 2.28 16.82 13.90
CA PRO A 400 2.54 16.72 15.33
C PRO A 400 1.62 17.63 16.18
N ASN A 401 0.88 18.55 15.54
CA ASN A 401 -0.04 19.48 16.20
C ASN A 401 -1.51 19.19 15.83
N SER A 402 -1.85 17.97 15.39
CA SER A 402 -3.20 17.60 15.04
C SER A 402 -4.15 17.74 16.23
N LYS A 403 -5.12 18.63 16.10
CA LYS A 403 -6.20 18.79 17.07
C LYS A 403 -7.19 17.63 16.99
N LEU A 404 -7.42 17.12 15.79
CA LEU A 404 -8.33 16.00 15.60
C LEU A 404 -7.80 14.73 16.26
N THR A 405 -6.49 14.44 16.15
CA THR A 405 -5.83 13.34 16.88
C THR A 405 -6.01 13.52 18.40
N GLU A 406 -5.76 14.72 18.92
CA GLU A 406 -5.92 15.01 20.35
C GLU A 406 -7.37 14.80 20.83
N ILE A 407 -8.35 15.34 20.08
CA ILE A 407 -9.79 15.19 20.39
C ILE A 407 -10.17 13.72 20.38
N THR A 408 -9.76 12.98 19.36
CA THR A 408 -10.10 11.55 19.19
C THR A 408 -9.52 10.69 20.30
N CYS A 409 -8.24 10.87 20.64
CA CYS A 409 -7.61 10.12 21.74
C CYS A 409 -8.32 10.39 23.09
N LYS A 410 -8.64 11.65 23.40
CA LYS A 410 -9.38 12.00 24.62
C LYS A 410 -10.80 11.42 24.64
N ALA A 411 -11.50 11.47 23.52
CA ALA A 411 -12.84 10.91 23.38
C ALA A 411 -12.83 9.40 23.58
N TYR A 412 -11.88 8.70 22.97
CA TYR A 412 -11.72 7.26 23.12
C TYR A 412 -11.39 6.84 24.54
N GLU A 413 -10.42 7.50 25.20
CA GLU A 413 -10.06 7.22 26.59
C GLU A 413 -11.23 7.49 27.55
N LYS A 414 -12.00 8.55 27.33
CA LYS A 414 -13.22 8.84 28.10
C LYS A 414 -14.28 7.75 27.92
N LEU A 415 -14.41 7.21 26.71
CA LEU A 415 -15.41 6.21 26.36
C LEU A 415 -15.06 4.82 26.91
N THR A 416 -13.81 4.41 26.80
CA THR A 416 -13.35 3.03 27.04
C THR A 416 -12.54 2.85 28.32
N GLY A 417 -12.00 3.94 28.88
CA GLY A 417 -11.07 3.90 30.01
C GLY A 417 -9.65 3.48 29.64
N THR A 418 -9.35 3.30 28.34
CA THR A 418 -8.02 2.91 27.83
C THR A 418 -7.51 3.97 26.84
N PRO A 419 -6.18 4.25 26.81
CA PRO A 419 -5.62 5.17 25.82
C PRO A 419 -5.74 4.60 24.42
N MET A 420 -5.99 5.46 23.42
CA MET A 420 -5.96 5.12 22.01
C MET A 420 -4.52 5.05 21.51
N ILE A 421 -4.22 4.09 20.66
CA ILE A 421 -2.89 3.93 20.05
C ILE A 421 -2.84 4.75 18.76
N VAL A 422 -1.77 5.52 18.57
CA VAL A 422 -1.52 6.24 17.32
C VAL A 422 -0.56 5.41 16.47
N GLU A 423 -1.04 4.88 15.34
CA GLU A 423 -0.34 3.94 14.48
C GLU A 423 -0.20 4.48 13.05
N PRO A 424 0.80 5.31 12.76
CA PRO A 424 1.09 5.68 11.39
C PRO A 424 1.54 4.46 10.57
N VAL A 425 1.18 4.42 9.29
CA VAL A 425 1.48 3.27 8.44
C VAL A 425 2.45 3.63 7.30
N HIS A 426 3.44 2.76 7.06
CA HIS A 426 4.33 2.90 5.91
C HIS A 426 3.76 2.15 4.67
N ALA A 427 2.49 2.45 4.35
CA ALA A 427 1.73 1.97 3.19
C ALA A 427 0.77 3.07 2.73
N GLY A 428 0.15 2.93 1.55
CA GLY A 428 -0.80 3.91 1.04
C GLY A 428 -2.16 3.79 1.74
N VAL A 429 -2.84 4.92 1.93
CA VAL A 429 -4.26 5.06 2.23
C VAL A 429 -4.80 6.31 1.53
N GLU A 430 -6.10 6.41 1.27
CA GLU A 430 -6.70 7.53 0.54
C GLU A 430 -6.43 8.90 1.14
N CYS A 431 -6.17 8.98 2.46
CA CYS A 431 -5.76 10.22 3.12
C CYS A 431 -4.54 10.88 2.46
N GLY A 432 -3.67 10.12 1.79
CA GLY A 432 -2.57 10.67 1.00
C GLY A 432 -3.07 11.54 -0.16
N ALA A 433 -4.07 11.09 -0.90
CA ALA A 433 -4.68 11.84 -2.00
C ALA A 433 -5.32 13.14 -1.50
N PHE A 434 -6.02 13.09 -0.37
CA PHE A 434 -6.63 14.29 0.21
C PHE A 434 -5.60 15.26 0.76
N ALA A 435 -4.52 14.77 1.38
CA ALA A 435 -3.41 15.60 1.87
C ALA A 435 -2.72 16.38 0.74
N GLU A 436 -2.56 15.78 -0.42
CA GLU A 436 -2.00 16.46 -1.60
C GLU A 436 -2.90 17.59 -2.11
N LYS A 437 -4.23 17.42 -2.06
CA LYS A 437 -5.22 18.39 -2.54
C LYS A 437 -5.47 19.52 -1.54
N ASN A 438 -5.41 19.23 -0.22
CA ASN A 438 -5.61 20.23 0.82
C ASN A 438 -4.68 19.98 2.02
N HIS A 439 -3.52 20.63 2.01
CA HIS A 439 -2.52 20.53 3.09
C HIS A 439 -2.97 21.13 4.45
N ALA A 440 -4.07 21.89 4.48
CA ALA A 440 -4.60 22.48 5.72
C ALA A 440 -5.59 21.56 6.44
N LEU A 441 -5.99 20.46 5.82
CA LEU A 441 -6.96 19.52 6.37
C LEU A 441 -6.31 18.69 7.49
N ASP A 442 -6.87 18.74 8.70
CA ASP A 442 -6.42 17.90 9.81
C ASP A 442 -7.17 16.57 9.75
N MET A 443 -6.43 15.47 9.60
CA MET A 443 -7.01 14.18 9.24
C MET A 443 -6.59 13.07 10.21
N ILE A 444 -7.47 12.08 10.34
CA ILE A 444 -7.21 10.77 10.96
C ILE A 444 -7.92 9.67 10.16
N ALA A 445 -7.44 8.43 10.27
CA ALA A 445 -8.20 7.25 9.89
C ALA A 445 -8.51 6.42 11.14
N ILE A 446 -9.78 6.01 11.30
CA ILE A 446 -10.28 5.15 12.39
C ILE A 446 -11.36 4.21 11.85
N GLY A 447 -11.55 3.08 12.50
CA GLY A 447 -12.60 2.14 12.09
C GLY A 447 -12.82 1.02 13.12
N PRO A 448 -13.75 0.10 12.85
CA PRO A 448 -13.96 -1.08 13.65
C PRO A 448 -12.87 -2.14 13.42
N THR A 449 -12.92 -3.24 14.18
CA THR A 449 -12.03 -4.38 13.93
C THR A 449 -12.60 -5.25 12.82
N LEU A 450 -11.86 -5.31 11.72
CA LEU A 450 -12.04 -6.21 10.61
C LEU A 450 -10.91 -7.24 10.61
N LEU A 451 -11.19 -8.47 10.24
CA LEU A 451 -10.20 -9.54 10.14
C LEU A 451 -10.34 -10.24 8.80
N ASP A 452 -9.21 -10.71 8.27
CA ASP A 452 -9.13 -11.48 7.04
C ASP A 452 -9.81 -10.80 5.83
N VAL A 453 -9.74 -9.46 5.77
CA VAL A 453 -10.25 -8.67 4.65
C VAL A 453 -9.72 -9.19 3.32
N HIS A 454 -10.43 -8.95 2.21
CA HIS A 454 -10.08 -9.44 0.87
C HIS A 454 -10.06 -10.98 0.75
N THR A 455 -10.67 -11.69 1.68
CA THR A 455 -10.82 -13.15 1.64
C THR A 455 -12.25 -13.59 1.94
N PRO A 456 -12.62 -14.84 1.61
CA PRO A 456 -13.93 -15.38 2.02
C PRO A 456 -14.12 -15.56 3.54
N ASN A 457 -13.04 -15.40 4.32
CA ASN A 457 -13.09 -15.47 5.80
C ASN A 457 -13.25 -14.10 6.45
N GLU A 458 -13.47 -13.05 5.66
CA GLU A 458 -13.65 -11.69 6.15
C GLU A 458 -14.70 -11.62 7.24
N SER A 459 -14.38 -10.93 8.32
CA SER A 459 -15.27 -10.79 9.47
C SER A 459 -15.18 -9.41 10.11
N CYS A 460 -16.29 -8.95 10.70
CA CYS A 460 -16.41 -7.68 11.38
C CYS A 460 -16.92 -7.88 12.82
N ASP A 461 -16.19 -7.39 13.81
CA ASP A 461 -16.56 -7.44 15.23
C ASP A 461 -17.62 -6.38 15.57
N LEU A 462 -18.81 -6.80 16.04
CA LEU A 462 -19.95 -5.91 16.30
C LEU A 462 -19.76 -5.02 17.52
N ASP A 463 -18.98 -5.42 18.53
CA ASP A 463 -18.69 -4.56 19.66
C ASP A 463 -17.73 -3.42 19.25
N SER A 464 -16.79 -3.72 18.38
CA SER A 464 -15.92 -2.71 17.80
C SER A 464 -16.69 -1.69 16.95
N VAL A 465 -17.69 -2.10 16.16
CA VAL A 465 -18.59 -1.18 15.43
C VAL A 465 -19.34 -0.27 16.40
N ARG A 466 -19.84 -0.83 17.53
CA ARG A 466 -20.50 -0.05 18.59
C ARG A 466 -19.54 1.00 19.17
N VAL A 467 -18.31 0.61 19.50
CA VAL A 467 -17.29 1.54 20.05
C VAL A 467 -16.99 2.63 19.03
N THR A 468 -16.82 2.27 17.76
CA THR A 468 -16.49 3.23 16.69
C THR A 468 -17.61 4.25 16.50
N VAL A 469 -18.88 3.83 16.41
CA VAL A 469 -19.99 4.78 16.24
C VAL A 469 -20.14 5.71 17.44
N GLU A 470 -19.97 5.20 18.67
CA GLU A 470 -20.01 6.01 19.89
C GLU A 470 -18.83 7.01 19.91
N LEU A 471 -17.64 6.61 19.48
CA LEU A 471 -16.47 7.49 19.34
C LEU A 471 -16.71 8.62 18.34
N LEU A 472 -17.26 8.32 17.17
CA LEU A 472 -17.59 9.33 16.15
C LEU A 472 -18.57 10.38 16.68
N VAL A 473 -19.56 9.95 17.45
CA VAL A 473 -20.51 10.86 18.11
C VAL A 473 -19.80 11.74 19.15
N GLU A 474 -18.90 11.18 19.97
CA GLU A 474 -18.14 11.96 20.96
C GLU A 474 -17.15 12.94 20.28
N ILE A 475 -16.54 12.57 19.16
CA ILE A 475 -15.71 13.49 18.35
C ILE A 475 -16.55 14.69 17.87
N LEU A 476 -17.72 14.44 17.26
CA LEU A 476 -18.61 15.52 16.80
C LEU A 476 -19.03 16.45 17.95
N LYS A 477 -19.39 15.89 19.11
CA LYS A 477 -19.73 16.68 20.32
C LYS A 477 -18.54 17.52 20.81
N ALA A 478 -17.33 16.94 20.83
CA ALA A 478 -16.13 17.64 21.29
C ALA A 478 -15.75 18.80 20.34
N ILE A 479 -15.98 18.65 19.03
CA ILE A 479 -15.76 19.72 18.05
C ILE A 479 -16.85 20.80 18.17
N ALA A 480 -18.08 20.42 18.49
CA ALA A 480 -19.21 21.35 18.61
C ALA A 480 -19.25 22.14 19.93
N GLY A 481 -18.50 21.74 20.94
CA GLY A 481 -18.39 22.41 22.25
C GLY A 481 -19.49 22.02 23.21
#